data_ab73b1cb305f166bac394ba7093bfd54
#
_entry.id   ab73b1cb305f166bac394ba7093bfd54
#
_cell.length_a   1.000
_cell.length_b   1.000
_cell.length_c   1.000
_cell.angle_alpha   90.00
_cell.angle_beta   90.00
_cell.angle_gamma   90.00
#
_symmetry.space_group_name_H-M   'P 1'
#
loop_
_entity.id
_entity.type
_entity.pdbx_description
1 polymer ?
#
loop_
_entity_poly.entity_id
_entity_poly.type
_entity_poly.pdbx_seq_one_letter_code
_entity_poly.pdbx_strand_id
1 'polypeptide(L)'
;MRKFQWPLFAIVAVAWYLRARAPHYSSAYMDESIYVLYGRMFLARHFEPPIDHPLNFSFGWYLWPILAACADRIAGLVGVRELGAAMGTVIVWAVYGFTKRLFSPAVALASALVFAFLGPAILVSRIATRDIGSLFFFAIGLWLFVCAWQQGTGKGKERWPAGLAASLFFFAAFLCKYLIAIYFPFFVILIFLRGRRAIQGFFTPLAVLCVAYAAYYGKSLVALWHYGRTYGSLKAPATQAWQIYFTHRWDFWILALLALVAWFSCAEVGWRKLALLWCGAALMPLFQMVSRADYDYWKHINYSFLFLVPLAMQGLLFLLRRTGSLSYKLAGPVVVTCLAVGFGWVGNAWHIDQFVFWPDTEPMAAYFQGRLAPSARVLVDDTVLRYDFSPPLHQWQITDPFYFRYGSATGAAAYSAAVSDGLFDYVVLDGGIGDDAKQMADAIAPQLSARYVLRVSMPDPTLGQRIEIYERQNPPAAAPPVPPSQVELVAPASNAVVQTDRTATTLQARVRGIDPGDYVLADVFTNRWYRQTGKFRPGAPDGDLSATIYLAGEGREQCYHIVRVRLFDPSGHFLNAAMSFNVARANADGSIPACR
;
A
#
# COMPACT_ATOMS: atom_id res chain seq x y z
N MET A 1 2.04 10.25 44.99
CA MET A 1 1.80 8.97 44.28
C MET A 1 0.84 9.22 43.12
N ARG A 2 1.24 8.98 41.86
CA ARG A 2 0.32 9.04 40.70
C ARG A 2 -0.71 7.94 40.88
N LYS A 3 -2.01 8.31 41.02
CA LYS A 3 -3.11 7.33 41.01
C LYS A 3 -2.97 6.47 39.77
N PHE A 4 -2.79 5.18 39.95
CA PHE A 4 -2.62 4.22 38.86
C PHE A 4 -3.85 4.26 37.96
N GLN A 5 -3.64 4.34 36.64
CA GLN A 5 -4.73 4.58 35.68
C GLN A 5 -5.29 3.23 35.16
N TRP A 6 -5.74 2.36 36.11
CA TRP A 6 -6.31 1.05 35.78
C TRP A 6 -7.34 1.06 34.64
N PRO A 7 -8.29 2.05 34.59
CA PRO A 7 -9.27 2.05 33.52
C PRO A 7 -8.63 2.19 32.10
N LEU A 8 -7.57 2.98 31.98
CA LEU A 8 -6.87 3.12 30.70
C LEU A 8 -6.17 1.81 30.29
N PHE A 9 -5.52 1.13 31.24
CA PHE A 9 -4.87 -0.15 30.94
C PHE A 9 -5.89 -1.21 30.52
N ALA A 10 -7.05 -1.27 31.16
CA ALA A 10 -8.14 -2.16 30.76
C ALA A 10 -8.63 -1.86 29.34
N ILE A 11 -8.83 -0.57 29.00
CA ILE A 11 -9.22 -0.15 27.63
C ILE A 11 -8.15 -0.56 26.61
N VAL A 12 -6.87 -0.34 26.91
CA VAL A 12 -5.75 -0.71 26.01
C VAL A 12 -5.66 -2.23 25.84
N ALA A 13 -5.86 -3.01 26.91
CA ALA A 13 -5.89 -4.48 26.84
C ALA A 13 -7.04 -4.99 25.96
N VAL A 14 -8.24 -4.42 26.14
CA VAL A 14 -9.39 -4.73 25.27
C VAL A 14 -9.13 -4.31 23.83
N ALA A 15 -8.56 -3.14 23.62
CA ALA A 15 -8.19 -2.65 22.27
C ALA A 15 -7.19 -3.59 21.59
N TRP A 16 -6.20 -4.09 22.31
CA TRP A 16 -5.27 -5.11 21.82
C TRP A 16 -5.99 -6.40 21.45
N TYR A 17 -6.78 -6.95 22.36
CA TYR A 17 -7.53 -8.17 22.11
C TYR A 17 -8.41 -8.08 20.85
N LEU A 18 -9.16 -6.99 20.68
CA LEU A 18 -10.03 -6.80 19.52
C LEU A 18 -9.27 -6.74 18.19
N ARG A 19 -8.02 -6.32 18.21
CA ARG A 19 -7.17 -6.15 17.03
C ARG A 19 -6.29 -7.36 16.73
N ALA A 20 -5.74 -8.00 17.75
CA ALA A 20 -4.80 -9.09 17.64
C ALA A 20 -5.47 -10.48 17.58
N ARG A 21 -6.78 -10.60 17.91
CA ARG A 21 -7.47 -11.90 17.89
C ARG A 21 -7.53 -12.48 16.49
N ALA A 22 -7.21 -13.77 16.35
CA ALA A 22 -7.30 -14.54 15.12
C ALA A 22 -6.62 -13.84 13.92
N PRO A 23 -5.28 -13.67 13.94
CA PRO A 23 -4.56 -13.03 12.84
C PRO A 23 -4.55 -13.87 11.56
N HIS A 24 -4.83 -15.18 11.66
CA HIS A 24 -5.03 -16.13 10.54
C HIS A 24 -6.50 -16.20 10.14
N TYR A 25 -7.13 -15.13 9.74
CA TYR A 25 -8.53 -15.16 9.33
C TYR A 25 -8.72 -15.49 7.84
N SER A 26 -7.71 -15.26 7.03
CA SER A 26 -7.62 -15.57 5.59
C SER A 26 -6.17 -15.39 5.12
N SER A 27 -5.88 -15.77 3.88
CA SER A 27 -4.67 -15.36 3.17
C SER A 27 -4.48 -13.85 3.13
N ALA A 28 -3.41 -13.36 2.52
CA ALA A 28 -3.15 -11.94 2.44
C ALA A 28 -4.25 -11.21 1.65
N TYR A 29 -4.69 -10.07 2.16
CA TYR A 29 -5.44 -9.10 1.35
C TYR A 29 -4.51 -8.48 0.30
N MET A 30 -5.04 -8.10 -0.87
CA MET A 30 -4.24 -7.58 -1.99
C MET A 30 -3.25 -6.49 -1.57
N ASP A 31 -3.71 -5.49 -0.83
CA ASP A 31 -2.83 -4.41 -0.34
C ASP A 31 -1.75 -4.93 0.62
N GLU A 32 -2.05 -5.93 1.47
CA GLU A 32 -1.07 -6.53 2.38
C GLU A 32 0.04 -7.22 1.59
N SER A 33 -0.34 -8.06 0.62
CA SER A 33 0.59 -8.81 -0.21
C SER A 33 1.51 -7.89 -1.01
N ILE A 34 0.94 -6.88 -1.67
CA ILE A 34 1.68 -5.90 -2.49
C ILE A 34 2.70 -5.14 -1.64
N TYR A 35 2.32 -4.64 -0.46
CA TYR A 35 3.26 -3.85 0.36
C TYR A 35 4.34 -4.69 1.00
N VAL A 36 4.03 -5.91 1.45
CA VAL A 36 5.04 -6.82 1.98
C VAL A 36 6.04 -7.20 0.89
N LEU A 37 5.55 -7.59 -0.28
CA LEU A 37 6.39 -7.95 -1.42
C LEU A 37 7.32 -6.80 -1.83
N TYR A 38 6.77 -5.59 -1.92
CA TYR A 38 7.53 -4.38 -2.20
C TYR A 38 8.64 -4.13 -1.17
N GLY A 39 8.30 -4.30 0.10
CA GLY A 39 9.27 -4.19 1.20
C GLY A 39 10.35 -5.27 1.16
N ARG A 40 9.99 -6.52 0.83
CA ARG A 40 10.96 -7.62 0.63
C ARG A 40 11.98 -7.27 -0.45
N MET A 41 11.51 -6.77 -1.61
CA MET A 41 12.37 -6.32 -2.72
C MET A 41 13.29 -5.17 -2.28
N PHE A 42 12.76 -4.19 -1.56
CA PHE A 42 13.53 -3.07 -1.06
C PHE A 42 14.63 -3.50 -0.08
N LEU A 43 14.30 -4.38 0.87
CA LEU A 43 15.27 -4.90 1.85
C LEU A 43 16.34 -5.80 1.19
N ALA A 44 15.95 -6.56 0.17
CA ALA A 44 16.86 -7.37 -0.61
C ALA A 44 17.75 -6.54 -1.56
N ARG A 45 17.48 -5.24 -1.71
CA ARG A 45 18.07 -4.36 -2.74
C ARG A 45 17.92 -4.92 -4.15
N HIS A 46 16.89 -5.72 -4.35
CA HIS A 46 16.60 -6.43 -5.57
C HIS A 46 15.18 -6.10 -5.99
N PHE A 47 15.04 -5.15 -6.90
CA PHE A 47 13.77 -4.66 -7.35
C PHE A 47 13.41 -5.30 -8.69
N GLU A 48 12.45 -6.22 -8.68
CA GLU A 48 11.90 -6.89 -9.88
C GLU A 48 10.44 -6.44 -10.12
N PRO A 49 10.19 -5.21 -10.51
CA PRO A 49 8.83 -4.86 -10.84
C PRO A 49 8.46 -5.53 -12.17
N PRO A 50 7.26 -6.10 -12.28
CA PRO A 50 6.66 -6.34 -13.58
C PRO A 50 6.67 -5.03 -14.36
N ILE A 51 6.94 -5.08 -15.67
CA ILE A 51 7.28 -3.91 -16.48
C ILE A 51 6.24 -2.79 -16.41
N ASP A 52 4.97 -3.11 -16.20
CA ASP A 52 3.85 -2.17 -16.16
C ASP A 52 2.91 -2.39 -14.96
N HIS A 53 3.39 -2.96 -13.86
CA HIS A 53 2.55 -3.29 -12.71
C HIS A 53 2.36 -2.09 -11.76
N PRO A 54 1.21 -1.99 -11.02
CA PRO A 54 0.96 -0.98 -9.99
C PRO A 54 2.04 -0.86 -8.91
N LEU A 55 2.83 -1.91 -8.68
CA LEU A 55 4.00 -1.85 -7.80
C LEU A 55 5.01 -0.76 -8.21
N ASN A 56 5.09 -0.43 -9.50
CA ASN A 56 5.91 0.66 -10.00
C ASN A 56 5.43 2.04 -9.55
N PHE A 57 4.20 2.14 -9.08
CA PHE A 57 3.58 3.41 -8.68
C PHE A 57 3.73 3.74 -7.19
N SER A 58 4.40 2.89 -6.43
CA SER A 58 4.65 3.15 -5.00
C SER A 58 5.73 4.21 -4.75
N PHE A 59 5.92 5.10 -5.64
CA PHE A 59 6.86 6.23 -5.72
C PHE A 59 7.23 6.87 -4.38
N GLY A 60 8.12 6.25 -3.61
CA GLY A 60 8.62 6.80 -2.36
C GLY A 60 7.80 6.50 -1.09
N TRP A 61 6.78 5.67 -1.13
CA TRP A 61 6.03 5.21 0.05
C TRP A 61 6.71 4.03 0.76
N TYR A 62 7.98 4.17 1.03
CA TYR A 62 8.77 3.01 1.46
C TYR A 62 8.65 2.68 2.94
N LEU A 63 8.16 3.60 3.79
CA LEU A 63 8.22 3.39 5.23
C LEU A 63 7.35 2.20 5.67
N TRP A 64 6.08 2.16 5.24
CA TRP A 64 5.22 1.03 5.58
C TRP A 64 5.69 -0.29 4.96
N PRO A 65 6.00 -0.38 3.65
CA PRO A 65 6.54 -1.59 3.06
C PRO A 65 7.76 -2.16 3.79
N ILE A 66 8.70 -1.31 4.20
CA ILE A 66 9.89 -1.76 4.96
C ILE A 66 9.48 -2.34 6.32
N LEU A 67 8.62 -1.65 7.06
CA LEU A 67 8.15 -2.12 8.37
C LEU A 67 7.38 -3.45 8.23
N ALA A 68 6.50 -3.54 7.24
CA ALA A 68 5.73 -4.75 6.94
C ALA A 68 6.65 -5.93 6.58
N ALA A 69 7.63 -5.73 5.70
CA ALA A 69 8.58 -6.77 5.33
C ALA A 69 9.51 -7.20 6.48
N CYS A 70 9.85 -6.28 7.39
CA CYS A 70 10.57 -6.65 8.61
C CYS A 70 9.73 -7.55 9.53
N ALA A 71 8.45 -7.22 9.69
CA ALA A 71 7.53 -8.02 10.49
C ALA A 71 7.24 -9.38 9.83
N ASP A 72 7.05 -9.40 8.51
CA ASP A 72 6.88 -10.59 7.70
C ASP A 72 8.09 -11.54 7.82
N ARG A 73 9.31 -11.01 7.81
CA ARG A 73 10.52 -11.81 8.01
C ARG A 73 10.59 -12.51 9.37
N ILE A 74 9.93 -11.96 10.39
CA ILE A 74 9.91 -12.51 11.76
C ILE A 74 8.84 -13.61 11.88
N ALA A 75 7.63 -13.36 11.39
CA ALA A 75 6.49 -14.24 11.63
C ALA A 75 5.49 -14.30 10.45
N GLY A 76 5.95 -14.08 9.22
CA GLY A 76 5.10 -14.10 8.02
C GLY A 76 4.00 -13.04 8.09
N LEU A 77 2.90 -13.31 7.40
CA LEU A 77 1.72 -12.41 7.38
C LEU A 77 1.16 -12.12 8.77
N VAL A 78 1.24 -13.10 9.69
CA VAL A 78 0.84 -12.90 11.10
C VAL A 78 1.64 -11.80 11.74
N GLY A 79 2.96 -11.78 11.55
CA GLY A 79 3.82 -10.72 12.08
C GLY A 79 3.42 -9.34 11.58
N VAL A 80 3.03 -9.23 10.31
CA VAL A 80 2.56 -7.96 9.72
C VAL A 80 1.24 -7.50 10.35
N ARG A 81 0.30 -8.42 10.55
CA ARG A 81 -1.01 -8.14 11.17
C ARG A 81 -0.88 -7.79 12.65
N GLU A 82 0.00 -8.49 13.37
CA GLU A 82 0.30 -8.15 14.77
C GLU A 82 0.98 -6.79 14.92
N LEU A 83 1.85 -6.40 13.98
CA LEU A 83 2.39 -5.05 13.93
C LEU A 83 1.27 -4.01 13.73
N GLY A 84 0.33 -4.28 12.84
CA GLY A 84 -0.85 -3.44 12.63
C GLY A 84 -1.72 -3.33 13.89
N ALA A 85 -1.96 -4.45 14.58
CA ALA A 85 -2.71 -4.51 15.84
C ALA A 85 -2.02 -3.71 16.96
N ALA A 86 -0.69 -3.82 17.08
CA ALA A 86 0.10 -3.05 18.03
C ALA A 86 0.00 -1.55 17.75
N MET A 87 0.18 -1.13 16.50
CA MET A 87 0.03 0.26 16.09
C MET A 87 -1.37 0.78 16.40
N GLY A 88 -2.43 0.03 16.04
CA GLY A 88 -3.81 0.39 16.32
C GLY A 88 -4.12 0.54 17.82
N THR A 89 -3.49 -0.29 18.64
CA THR A 89 -3.61 -0.21 20.11
C THR A 89 -2.93 1.04 20.66
N VAL A 90 -1.74 1.38 20.16
CA VAL A 90 -1.04 2.62 20.56
C VAL A 90 -1.80 3.87 20.12
N ILE A 91 -2.54 3.82 19.00
CA ILE A 91 -3.43 4.93 18.60
C ILE A 91 -4.49 5.20 19.67
N VAL A 92 -5.08 4.16 20.27
CA VAL A 92 -6.04 4.34 21.39
C VAL A 92 -5.41 5.10 22.57
N TRP A 93 -4.16 4.78 22.90
CA TRP A 93 -3.41 5.51 23.91
C TRP A 93 -3.14 6.97 23.49
N ALA A 94 -2.76 7.21 22.24
CA ALA A 94 -2.56 8.56 21.72
C ALA A 94 -3.84 9.39 21.77
N VAL A 95 -5.00 8.80 21.42
CA VAL A 95 -6.34 9.42 21.55
C VAL A 95 -6.59 9.84 23.01
N TYR A 96 -6.34 8.95 23.97
CA TYR A 96 -6.39 9.33 25.38
C TYR A 96 -5.46 10.50 25.71
N GLY A 97 -4.21 10.42 25.24
CA GLY A 97 -3.15 11.38 25.58
C GLY A 97 -3.46 12.80 25.14
N PHE A 98 -3.85 13.00 23.87
CA PHE A 98 -4.16 14.34 23.37
C PHE A 98 -5.54 14.83 23.86
N THR A 99 -6.54 13.94 23.97
CA THR A 99 -7.87 14.30 24.48
C THR A 99 -7.81 14.78 25.93
N LYS A 100 -7.03 14.10 26.78
CA LYS A 100 -6.81 14.53 28.19
C LYS A 100 -6.23 15.94 28.28
N ARG A 101 -5.43 16.34 27.31
CA ARG A 101 -4.85 17.68 27.26
C ARG A 101 -5.83 18.73 26.74
N LEU A 102 -6.68 18.35 25.81
CA LEU A 102 -7.66 19.27 25.21
C LEU A 102 -8.88 19.47 26.11
N PHE A 103 -9.31 18.42 26.81
CA PHE A 103 -10.52 18.40 27.64
C PHE A 103 -10.22 17.92 29.07
N SER A 104 -10.91 16.88 29.54
CA SER A 104 -10.75 16.32 30.88
C SER A 104 -10.34 14.83 30.82
N PRO A 105 -9.82 14.28 31.96
CA PRO A 105 -9.52 12.85 32.04
C PRO A 105 -10.74 11.95 31.77
N ALA A 106 -11.93 12.36 32.12
CA ALA A 106 -13.17 11.60 31.86
C ALA A 106 -13.49 11.56 30.38
N VAL A 107 -13.42 12.70 29.69
CA VAL A 107 -13.58 12.77 28.22
C VAL A 107 -12.52 11.93 27.51
N ALA A 108 -11.29 11.95 28.02
CA ALA A 108 -10.19 11.17 27.43
C ALA A 108 -10.41 9.66 27.55
N LEU A 109 -10.86 9.17 28.72
CA LEU A 109 -11.19 7.74 28.91
C LEU A 109 -12.37 7.32 28.03
N ALA A 110 -13.42 8.15 27.97
CA ALA A 110 -14.56 7.89 27.07
C ALA A 110 -14.13 7.85 25.60
N SER A 111 -13.29 8.77 25.17
CA SER A 111 -12.77 8.82 23.80
C SER A 111 -11.91 7.60 23.47
N ALA A 112 -11.03 7.20 24.37
CA ALA A 112 -10.21 6.00 24.20
C ALA A 112 -11.08 4.74 24.12
N LEU A 113 -12.10 4.61 24.97
CA LEU A 113 -13.03 3.49 24.98
C LEU A 113 -13.82 3.40 23.66
N VAL A 114 -14.44 4.49 23.23
CA VAL A 114 -15.19 4.53 21.97
C VAL A 114 -14.28 4.22 20.79
N PHE A 115 -13.09 4.84 20.70
CA PHE A 115 -12.16 4.58 19.61
C PHE A 115 -11.64 3.14 19.60
N ALA A 116 -11.49 2.51 20.78
CA ALA A 116 -11.10 1.11 20.89
C ALA A 116 -12.08 0.15 20.21
N PHE A 117 -13.38 0.49 20.23
CA PHE A 117 -14.47 -0.32 19.69
C PHE A 117 -14.97 0.12 18.32
N LEU A 118 -14.47 1.24 17.75
CA LEU A 118 -14.88 1.66 16.41
C LEU A 118 -14.49 0.64 15.36
N GLY A 119 -15.50 0.16 14.63
CA GLY A 119 -15.36 -0.83 13.58
C GLY A 119 -14.24 -0.52 12.59
N PRO A 120 -14.24 0.64 11.92
CA PRO A 120 -13.19 0.99 10.96
C PRO A 120 -11.78 1.06 11.57
N ALA A 121 -11.67 1.47 12.83
CA ALA A 121 -10.37 1.52 13.51
C ALA A 121 -9.84 0.11 13.87
N ILE A 122 -10.73 -0.83 14.20
CA ILE A 122 -10.36 -2.24 14.38
C ILE A 122 -9.95 -2.83 13.03
N LEU A 123 -10.76 -2.65 11.98
CA LEU A 123 -10.52 -3.23 10.66
C LEU A 123 -9.17 -2.78 10.10
N VAL A 124 -8.89 -1.48 10.06
CA VAL A 124 -7.63 -0.96 9.52
C VAL A 124 -6.41 -1.45 10.32
N SER A 125 -6.60 -1.80 11.60
CA SER A 125 -5.54 -2.35 12.45
C SER A 125 -5.31 -3.85 12.22
N ARG A 126 -6.32 -4.57 11.74
CA ARG A 126 -6.25 -6.01 11.45
C ARG A 126 -5.76 -6.28 10.04
N ILE A 127 -6.19 -5.48 9.08
CA ILE A 127 -5.65 -5.51 7.72
C ILE A 127 -4.40 -4.63 7.71
N ALA A 128 -3.24 -5.26 7.64
CA ALA A 128 -1.96 -4.59 7.79
C ALA A 128 -1.55 -3.82 6.52
N THR A 129 -2.34 -2.80 6.17
CA THR A 129 -2.08 -1.92 5.04
C THR A 129 -1.31 -0.67 5.45
N ARG A 130 -0.81 0.09 4.50
CA ARG A 130 -0.14 1.38 4.74
C ARG A 130 -0.97 2.37 5.55
N ASP A 131 -2.29 2.17 5.59
CA ASP A 131 -3.22 3.04 6.31
C ASP A 131 -2.99 3.01 7.81
N ILE A 132 -2.75 1.82 8.40
CA ILE A 132 -2.48 1.71 9.83
C ILE A 132 -1.16 2.37 10.20
N GLY A 133 -0.10 2.20 9.40
CA GLY A 133 1.19 2.88 9.62
C GLY A 133 1.03 4.40 9.57
N SER A 134 0.34 4.92 8.56
CA SER A 134 0.08 6.34 8.42
C SER A 134 -0.76 6.89 9.57
N LEU A 135 -1.85 6.23 9.94
CA LEU A 135 -2.73 6.62 11.05
C LEU A 135 -1.99 6.62 12.39
N PHE A 136 -1.12 5.61 12.62
CA PHE A 136 -0.29 5.50 13.82
C PHE A 136 0.65 6.71 13.98
N PHE A 137 1.45 6.98 12.96
CA PHE A 137 2.37 8.12 13.00
C PHE A 137 1.63 9.45 13.09
N PHE A 138 0.49 9.57 12.41
CA PHE A 138 -0.34 10.77 12.47
C PHE A 138 -0.92 10.99 13.89
N ALA A 139 -1.47 9.96 14.54
CA ALA A 139 -2.03 10.06 15.88
C ALA A 139 -0.99 10.41 16.95
N ILE A 140 0.21 9.80 16.87
CA ILE A 140 1.34 10.17 17.74
C ILE A 140 1.79 11.60 17.47
N GLY A 141 1.93 11.98 16.19
CA GLY A 141 2.26 13.34 15.77
C GLY A 141 1.26 14.36 16.32
N LEU A 142 -0.05 14.05 16.24
CA LEU A 142 -1.11 14.90 16.80
C LEU A 142 -1.00 15.04 18.33
N TRP A 143 -0.74 13.95 19.04
CA TRP A 143 -0.51 14.00 20.49
C TRP A 143 0.69 14.88 20.85
N LEU A 144 1.82 14.70 20.18
CA LEU A 144 3.03 15.50 20.40
C LEU A 144 2.80 16.97 20.02
N PHE A 145 2.08 17.23 18.93
CA PHE A 145 1.69 18.57 18.53
C PHE A 145 0.85 19.28 19.61
N VAL A 146 -0.17 18.61 20.15
CA VAL A 146 -0.98 19.15 21.26
C VAL A 146 -0.12 19.38 22.50
N CYS A 147 0.85 18.51 22.78
CA CYS A 147 1.82 18.72 23.87
C CYS A 147 2.65 19.99 23.68
N ALA A 148 3.17 20.22 22.47
CA ALA A 148 3.93 21.42 22.14
C ALA A 148 3.06 22.68 22.18
N TRP A 149 1.82 22.56 21.65
CA TRP A 149 0.85 23.66 21.56
C TRP A 149 0.45 24.25 22.92
N GLN A 150 0.21 23.42 23.93
CA GLN A 150 -0.28 23.90 25.23
C GLN A 150 0.79 24.57 26.09
N GLN A 151 2.05 24.30 25.86
CA GLN A 151 3.14 24.79 26.72
C GLN A 151 3.60 26.22 26.39
N GLY A 152 3.17 26.80 25.27
CA GLY A 152 3.52 28.17 24.87
C GLY A 152 2.78 29.29 25.61
N THR A 153 1.98 29.01 26.68
CA THR A 153 1.20 30.02 27.42
C THR A 153 1.82 30.45 28.74
N GLY A 154 2.94 29.84 29.16
CA GLY A 154 3.64 30.15 30.42
C GLY A 154 5.11 30.48 30.23
N LYS A 155 5.72 31.19 31.19
CA LYS A 155 7.17 31.53 31.23
C LYS A 155 8.10 30.31 31.34
N GLY A 156 7.60 29.08 31.08
CA GLY A 156 8.36 27.84 31.11
C GLY A 156 9.18 27.61 29.83
N LYS A 157 10.30 26.94 29.98
CA LYS A 157 11.18 26.50 28.88
C LYS A 157 10.35 25.80 27.82
N GLU A 158 10.24 26.39 26.65
CA GLU A 158 9.56 25.80 25.49
C GLU A 158 10.15 24.43 25.19
N ARG A 159 9.28 23.45 25.05
CA ARG A 159 9.72 22.12 24.63
C ARG A 159 9.78 22.05 23.10
N TRP A 160 10.74 22.79 22.53
CA TRP A 160 11.14 22.64 21.13
C TRP A 160 11.24 21.16 20.69
N PRO A 161 11.72 20.22 21.55
CA PRO A 161 11.76 18.80 21.18
C PRO A 161 10.40 18.18 20.85
N ALA A 162 9.32 18.60 21.50
CA ALA A 162 7.99 18.05 21.21
C ALA A 162 7.45 18.50 19.84
N GLY A 163 7.75 19.76 19.46
CA GLY A 163 7.42 20.28 18.12
C GLY A 163 8.19 19.55 17.01
N LEU A 164 9.50 19.39 17.21
CA LEU A 164 10.35 18.63 16.29
C LEU A 164 9.89 17.18 16.16
N ALA A 165 9.64 16.52 17.27
CA ALA A 165 9.14 15.15 17.26
C ALA A 165 7.78 15.04 16.53
N ALA A 166 6.86 15.99 16.76
CA ALA A 166 5.59 16.04 16.04
C ALA A 166 5.82 16.14 14.51
N SER A 167 6.74 17.00 14.05
CA SER A 167 7.02 17.15 12.62
C SER A 167 7.62 15.88 12.01
N LEU A 168 8.50 15.17 12.72
CA LEU A 168 9.05 13.89 12.28
C LEU A 168 7.95 12.82 12.17
N PHE A 169 7.03 12.76 13.12
CA PHE A 169 5.91 11.81 13.09
C PHE A 169 4.91 12.13 11.98
N PHE A 170 4.60 13.41 11.73
CA PHE A 170 3.76 13.79 10.58
C PHE A 170 4.44 13.47 9.25
N PHE A 171 5.74 13.68 9.14
CA PHE A 171 6.48 13.30 7.95
C PHE A 171 6.53 11.77 7.76
N ALA A 172 6.71 11.00 8.84
CA ALA A 172 6.61 9.53 8.78
C ALA A 172 5.21 9.05 8.35
N ALA A 173 4.14 9.72 8.82
CA ALA A 173 2.78 9.44 8.35
C ALA A 173 2.64 9.69 6.85
N PHE A 174 3.21 10.79 6.34
CA PHE A 174 3.26 11.11 4.92
C PHE A 174 4.07 10.07 4.12
N LEU A 175 5.20 9.58 4.65
CA LEU A 175 5.98 8.52 4.01
C LEU A 175 5.25 7.15 3.98
N CYS A 176 4.29 6.93 4.86
CA CYS A 176 3.40 5.77 4.76
C CYS A 176 2.28 5.99 3.74
N LYS A 177 1.68 7.20 3.72
CA LYS A 177 0.58 7.51 2.81
C LYS A 177 0.48 9.00 2.53
N TYR A 178 0.65 9.41 1.28
CA TYR A 178 0.63 10.83 0.85
C TYR A 178 -0.68 11.56 1.16
N LEU A 179 -1.76 10.81 1.38
CA LEU A 179 -3.06 11.37 1.74
C LEU A 179 -3.00 12.33 2.94
N ILE A 180 -2.05 12.12 3.87
CA ILE A 180 -1.85 12.98 5.03
C ILE A 180 -1.53 14.43 4.65
N ALA A 181 -1.01 14.67 3.46
CA ALA A 181 -0.73 16.03 2.97
C ALA A 181 -1.96 16.96 3.00
N ILE A 182 -3.19 16.41 2.94
CA ILE A 182 -4.43 17.20 3.05
C ILE A 182 -4.54 17.93 4.41
N TYR A 183 -3.91 17.41 5.46
CA TYR A 183 -3.89 18.02 6.78
C TYR A 183 -2.78 19.07 6.96
N PHE A 184 -1.78 19.11 6.09
CA PHE A 184 -0.65 20.05 6.23
C PHE A 184 -1.11 21.53 6.20
N PRO A 185 -1.96 21.98 5.26
CA PRO A 185 -2.47 23.35 5.29
C PRO A 185 -3.17 23.70 6.60
N PHE A 186 -3.95 22.76 7.14
CA PHE A 186 -4.61 22.95 8.44
C PHE A 186 -3.62 23.19 9.58
N PHE A 187 -2.58 22.39 9.71
CA PHE A 187 -1.54 22.58 10.72
C PHE A 187 -0.70 23.84 10.47
N VAL A 188 -0.46 24.20 9.22
CA VAL A 188 0.22 25.45 8.85
C VAL A 188 -0.58 26.64 9.36
N ILE A 189 -1.88 26.72 9.09
CA ILE A 189 -2.77 27.78 9.57
C ILE A 189 -2.71 27.87 11.10
N LEU A 190 -2.83 26.73 11.81
CA LEU A 190 -2.76 26.67 13.26
C LEU A 190 -1.47 27.28 13.82
N ILE A 191 -0.34 27.00 13.17
CA ILE A 191 0.97 27.46 13.59
C ILE A 191 1.13 28.96 13.39
N PHE A 192 0.67 29.49 12.26
CA PHE A 192 0.67 30.93 12.03
C PHE A 192 -0.16 31.69 13.05
N LEU A 193 -1.27 31.11 13.51
CA LEU A 193 -2.09 31.68 14.59
C LEU A 193 -1.40 31.66 15.97
N ARG A 194 -0.34 30.86 16.15
CA ARG A 194 0.37 30.70 17.44
C ARG A 194 1.65 31.53 17.56
N GLY A 195 2.21 31.95 16.46
CA GLY A 195 3.37 32.84 16.40
C GLY A 195 4.71 32.18 16.13
N ARG A 196 5.75 33.00 16.05
CA ARG A 196 7.08 32.69 15.47
C ARG A 196 7.77 31.44 16.05
N ARG A 197 7.64 31.19 17.36
CA ARG A 197 8.33 30.06 18.02
C ARG A 197 7.70 28.70 17.69
N ALA A 198 6.38 28.66 17.55
CA ALA A 198 5.69 27.47 17.08
C ALA A 198 6.06 27.15 15.62
N ILE A 199 6.26 28.20 14.81
CA ILE A 199 6.75 28.05 13.42
C ILE A 199 8.13 27.40 13.43
N GLN A 200 9.07 27.88 14.24
CA GLN A 200 10.43 27.34 14.28
C GLN A 200 10.49 25.89 14.79
N GLY A 201 9.72 25.56 15.83
CA GLY A 201 9.78 24.23 16.45
C GLY A 201 9.07 23.11 15.66
N PHE A 202 8.07 23.45 14.85
CA PHE A 202 7.28 22.48 14.13
C PHE A 202 7.31 22.69 12.61
N PHE A 203 6.90 23.86 12.12
CA PHE A 203 6.71 24.08 10.69
C PHE A 203 8.04 24.03 9.93
N THR A 204 9.10 24.65 10.46
CA THR A 204 10.39 24.68 9.77
C THR A 204 10.98 23.28 9.56
N PRO A 205 11.05 22.39 10.59
CA PRO A 205 11.49 21.01 10.37
C PRO A 205 10.62 20.26 9.38
N LEU A 206 9.30 20.37 9.47
CA LEU A 206 8.39 19.70 8.53
C LEU A 206 8.59 20.21 7.09
N ALA A 207 8.69 21.52 6.92
CA ALA A 207 8.91 22.13 5.60
C ALA A 207 10.26 21.69 5.00
N VAL A 208 11.34 21.67 5.79
CA VAL A 208 12.65 21.20 5.33
C VAL A 208 12.57 19.74 4.87
N LEU A 209 11.92 18.86 5.63
CA LEU A 209 11.74 17.46 5.26
C LEU A 209 10.91 17.30 3.99
N CYS A 210 9.81 18.05 3.85
CA CYS A 210 8.96 18.02 2.65
C CYS A 210 9.69 18.55 1.42
N VAL A 211 10.47 19.64 1.55
CA VAL A 211 11.26 20.18 0.45
C VAL A 211 12.38 19.23 0.04
N ALA A 212 13.11 18.68 1.01
CA ALA A 212 14.15 17.68 0.72
C ALA A 212 13.56 16.45 0.01
N TYR A 213 12.40 15.97 0.47
CA TYR A 213 11.68 14.88 -0.17
C TYR A 213 11.24 15.23 -1.59
N ALA A 214 10.65 16.41 -1.80
CA ALA A 214 10.21 16.86 -3.11
C ALA A 214 11.41 17.09 -4.07
N ALA A 215 12.53 17.57 -3.56
CA ALA A 215 13.76 17.71 -4.34
C ALA A 215 14.29 16.34 -4.82
N TYR A 216 14.19 15.32 -3.98
CA TYR A 216 14.65 13.97 -4.31
C TYR A 216 13.66 13.19 -5.19
N TYR A 217 12.37 13.20 -4.83
CA TYR A 217 11.31 12.42 -5.47
C TYR A 217 10.37 13.23 -6.36
N GLY A 218 10.67 14.49 -6.67
CA GLY A 218 9.76 15.37 -7.38
C GLY A 218 9.28 14.83 -8.73
N LYS A 219 10.18 14.19 -9.50
CA LYS A 219 9.80 13.53 -10.77
C LYS A 219 8.78 12.41 -10.55
N SER A 220 8.97 11.60 -9.51
CA SER A 220 8.04 10.52 -9.14
C SER A 220 6.69 11.06 -8.65
N LEU A 221 6.69 12.16 -7.90
CA LEU A 221 5.46 12.83 -7.47
C LEU A 221 4.67 13.38 -8.66
N VAL A 222 5.35 13.95 -9.65
CA VAL A 222 4.72 14.42 -10.90
C VAL A 222 4.16 13.23 -11.68
N ALA A 223 4.89 12.12 -11.80
CA ALA A 223 4.41 10.91 -12.45
C ALA A 223 3.17 10.34 -11.75
N LEU A 224 3.17 10.30 -10.41
CA LEU A 224 2.01 9.90 -9.61
C LEU A 224 0.81 10.82 -9.83
N TRP A 225 1.03 12.12 -9.91
CA TRP A 225 -0.02 13.08 -10.21
C TRP A 225 -0.67 12.83 -11.58
N HIS A 226 0.16 12.59 -12.61
CA HIS A 226 -0.34 12.25 -13.95
C HIS A 226 -1.10 10.93 -13.95
N TYR A 227 -0.56 9.89 -13.27
CA TYR A 227 -1.24 8.62 -13.09
C TYR A 227 -2.63 8.81 -12.43
N GLY A 228 -2.70 9.50 -11.30
CA GLY A 228 -3.97 9.78 -10.62
C GLY A 228 -4.97 10.56 -11.47
N ARG A 229 -4.50 11.39 -12.43
CA ARG A 229 -5.39 12.05 -13.39
C ARG A 229 -5.90 11.10 -14.48
N THR A 230 -5.07 10.22 -14.97
CA THR A 230 -5.41 9.28 -16.05
C THR A 230 -6.35 8.18 -15.55
N TYR A 231 -6.02 7.56 -14.42
CA TYR A 231 -6.81 6.47 -13.84
C TYR A 231 -7.87 6.95 -12.84
N GLY A 232 -7.74 8.15 -12.30
CA GLY A 232 -8.79 8.81 -11.51
C GLY A 232 -9.99 9.28 -12.35
N SER A 233 -10.03 8.97 -13.65
CA SER A 233 -11.20 9.20 -14.51
C SER A 233 -12.35 8.22 -14.22
N LEU A 234 -12.10 7.11 -13.53
CA LEU A 234 -13.10 6.20 -12.96
C LEU A 234 -13.72 6.80 -11.69
N LYS A 235 -14.00 8.11 -11.71
CA LYS A 235 -14.63 8.76 -10.56
C LYS A 235 -16.09 8.36 -10.46
N ALA A 236 -16.48 7.87 -9.30
CA ALA A 236 -17.87 7.64 -9.00
C ALA A 236 -18.70 8.93 -9.22
N PRO A 237 -19.98 8.82 -9.58
CA PRO A 237 -20.89 9.96 -9.55
C PRO A 237 -20.82 10.64 -8.17
N ALA A 238 -20.91 11.97 -8.13
CA ALA A 238 -20.86 12.71 -6.86
C ALA A 238 -21.93 12.23 -5.87
N THR A 239 -23.08 11.80 -6.39
CA THR A 239 -24.18 11.20 -5.62
C THR A 239 -23.78 9.91 -4.91
N GLN A 240 -22.93 9.08 -5.51
CA GLN A 240 -22.50 7.81 -4.93
C GLN A 240 -21.56 8.04 -3.72
N ALA A 241 -20.63 8.98 -3.81
CA ALA A 241 -19.78 9.33 -2.67
C ALA A 241 -20.60 9.83 -1.46
N TRP A 242 -21.63 10.63 -1.71
CA TRP A 242 -22.58 11.06 -0.68
C TRP A 242 -23.38 9.88 -0.11
N GLN A 243 -23.92 9.00 -0.99
CA GLN A 243 -24.66 7.82 -0.56
C GLN A 243 -23.86 6.95 0.39
N ILE A 244 -22.57 6.68 0.10
CA ILE A 244 -21.72 5.87 0.95
C ILE A 244 -21.65 6.44 2.37
N TYR A 245 -21.45 7.76 2.52
CA TYR A 245 -21.44 8.39 3.83
C TYR A 245 -22.79 8.32 4.55
N PHE A 246 -23.89 8.51 3.84
CA PHE A 246 -25.24 8.49 4.43
C PHE A 246 -25.73 7.08 4.76
N THR A 247 -25.45 6.10 3.92
CA THR A 247 -26.01 4.75 4.05
C THR A 247 -25.11 3.81 4.87
N HIS A 248 -23.79 3.98 4.76
CA HIS A 248 -22.85 3.01 5.36
C HIS A 248 -22.05 3.58 6.55
N ARG A 249 -22.14 4.89 6.82
CA ARG A 249 -21.36 5.56 7.89
C ARG A 249 -22.24 6.14 8.98
N TRP A 250 -23.19 5.37 9.47
CA TRP A 250 -24.05 5.73 10.61
C TRP A 250 -23.21 6.06 11.87
N ASP A 251 -22.07 5.38 12.09
CA ASP A 251 -21.13 5.65 13.17
C ASP A 251 -20.58 7.09 13.11
N PHE A 252 -20.22 7.56 11.91
CA PHE A 252 -19.81 8.95 11.71
C PHE A 252 -20.92 9.94 12.09
N TRP A 253 -22.15 9.70 11.66
CA TRP A 253 -23.27 10.62 11.91
C TRP A 253 -23.68 10.66 13.38
N ILE A 254 -23.72 9.53 14.08
CA ILE A 254 -23.97 9.50 15.53
C ILE A 254 -22.91 10.33 16.26
N LEU A 255 -21.63 10.12 15.94
CA LEU A 255 -20.54 10.89 16.53
C LEU A 255 -20.62 12.37 16.17
N ALA A 256 -20.98 12.72 14.92
CA ALA A 256 -21.13 14.09 14.48
C ALA A 256 -22.29 14.81 15.23
N LEU A 257 -23.43 14.15 15.43
CA LEU A 257 -24.53 14.68 16.21
C LEU A 257 -24.13 14.94 17.67
N LEU A 258 -23.45 13.98 18.32
CA LEU A 258 -22.92 14.16 19.66
C LEU A 258 -21.87 15.29 19.72
N ALA A 259 -21.04 15.41 18.69
CA ALA A 259 -20.05 16.47 18.57
C ALA A 259 -20.70 17.86 18.40
N LEU A 260 -21.85 17.97 17.73
CA LEU A 260 -22.61 19.22 17.69
C LEU A 260 -23.04 19.68 19.08
N VAL A 261 -23.41 18.74 19.95
CA VAL A 261 -23.75 19.05 21.33
C VAL A 261 -22.56 19.68 22.09
N ALA A 262 -21.32 19.36 21.72
CA ALA A 262 -20.14 19.97 22.34
C ALA A 262 -20.11 21.51 22.23
N TRP A 263 -20.77 22.11 21.23
CA TRP A 263 -20.86 23.57 21.10
C TRP A 263 -21.56 24.23 22.32
N PHE A 264 -22.49 23.54 22.99
CA PHE A 264 -23.10 24.04 24.22
C PHE A 264 -22.10 24.10 25.39
N SER A 265 -20.95 23.43 25.30
CA SER A 265 -19.84 23.56 26.26
C SER A 265 -18.82 24.64 25.86
N CYS A 266 -19.14 25.50 24.90
CA CYS A 266 -18.23 26.51 24.33
C CYS A 266 -17.65 27.46 25.42
N ALA A 267 -18.46 27.85 26.40
CA ALA A 267 -18.02 28.68 27.52
C ALA A 267 -16.92 28.00 28.37
N GLU A 268 -16.98 26.69 28.51
CA GLU A 268 -16.02 25.91 29.31
C GLU A 268 -14.75 25.57 28.56
N VAL A 269 -14.89 25.19 27.30
CA VAL A 269 -13.81 24.61 26.45
C VAL A 269 -13.13 25.67 25.55
N GLY A 270 -13.89 26.67 25.15
CA GLY A 270 -13.48 27.68 24.18
C GLY A 270 -13.80 27.30 22.74
N TRP A 271 -14.52 28.19 22.04
CA TRP A 271 -15.02 27.97 20.66
C TRP A 271 -13.92 27.64 19.66
N ARG A 272 -12.71 28.23 19.80
CA ARG A 272 -11.57 27.98 18.90
C ARG A 272 -11.15 26.53 18.88
N LYS A 273 -11.08 25.88 20.04
CA LYS A 273 -10.73 24.45 20.13
C LYS A 273 -11.77 23.57 19.46
N LEU A 274 -13.06 23.86 19.70
CA LEU A 274 -14.16 23.12 19.11
C LEU A 274 -14.14 23.27 17.57
N ALA A 275 -14.01 24.50 17.07
CA ALA A 275 -13.95 24.78 15.64
C ALA A 275 -12.77 24.06 14.96
N LEU A 276 -11.59 24.08 15.59
CA LEU A 276 -10.40 23.42 15.04
C LEU A 276 -10.55 21.90 14.97
N LEU A 277 -11.11 21.29 15.99
CA LEU A 277 -11.39 19.85 15.96
C LEU A 277 -12.45 19.50 14.91
N TRP A 278 -13.47 20.34 14.73
CA TRP A 278 -14.45 20.18 13.66
C TRP A 278 -13.82 20.32 12.26
N CYS A 279 -12.96 21.30 12.04
CA CYS A 279 -12.21 21.42 10.79
C CYS A 279 -11.37 20.17 10.51
N GLY A 280 -10.64 19.67 11.52
CA GLY A 280 -9.87 18.42 11.38
C GLY A 280 -10.76 17.20 11.05
N ALA A 281 -11.94 17.10 11.69
CA ALA A 281 -12.89 16.03 11.43
C ALA A 281 -13.51 16.09 10.02
N ALA A 282 -13.76 17.29 9.50
CA ALA A 282 -14.40 17.50 8.22
C ALA A 282 -13.46 17.31 7.01
N LEU A 283 -12.15 17.50 7.18
CA LEU A 283 -11.19 17.52 6.06
C LEU A 283 -11.23 16.23 5.23
N MET A 284 -11.25 15.05 5.85
CA MET A 284 -11.24 13.79 5.11
C MET A 284 -12.55 13.51 4.37
N PRO A 285 -13.74 13.63 4.98
CA PRO A 285 -15.01 13.54 4.25
C PRO A 285 -15.09 14.51 3.09
N LEU A 286 -14.74 15.78 3.31
CA LEU A 286 -14.73 16.80 2.25
C LEU A 286 -13.78 16.43 1.11
N PHE A 287 -12.57 15.96 1.43
CA PHE A 287 -11.63 15.49 0.42
C PHE A 287 -12.19 14.32 -0.40
N GLN A 288 -12.81 13.33 0.24
CA GLN A 288 -13.38 12.18 -0.46
C GLN A 288 -14.57 12.59 -1.33
N MET A 289 -15.41 13.52 -0.87
CA MET A 289 -16.51 14.07 -1.67
C MET A 289 -16.01 14.85 -2.89
N VAL A 290 -14.98 15.67 -2.72
CA VAL A 290 -14.40 16.46 -3.82
C VAL A 290 -13.65 15.58 -4.81
N SER A 291 -12.88 14.61 -4.31
CA SER A 291 -12.13 13.66 -5.15
C SER A 291 -13.02 12.60 -5.79
N ARG A 292 -14.27 12.45 -5.35
CA ARG A 292 -15.23 11.40 -5.75
C ARG A 292 -14.66 9.99 -5.58
N ALA A 293 -13.82 9.79 -4.56
CA ALA A 293 -13.29 8.49 -4.22
C ALA A 293 -14.35 7.69 -3.47
N ASP A 294 -14.91 6.66 -4.10
CA ASP A 294 -15.90 5.76 -3.53
C ASP A 294 -15.28 4.54 -2.84
N TYR A 295 -14.01 4.30 -3.12
CA TYR A 295 -13.22 3.24 -2.49
C TYR A 295 -12.44 3.76 -1.28
N ASP A 296 -12.00 2.88 -0.41
CA ASP A 296 -11.18 3.17 0.77
C ASP A 296 -11.80 4.12 1.82
N TYR A 297 -13.09 4.51 1.68
CA TYR A 297 -13.74 5.42 2.64
C TYR A 297 -13.69 4.88 4.07
N TRP A 298 -13.76 3.57 4.26
CA TRP A 298 -13.69 2.90 5.54
C TRP A 298 -12.28 2.92 6.16
N LYS A 299 -11.23 2.98 5.34
CA LYS A 299 -9.85 3.18 5.81
C LYS A 299 -9.63 4.64 6.20
N HIS A 300 -10.06 5.56 5.35
CA HIS A 300 -9.76 6.99 5.46
C HIS A 300 -10.55 7.70 6.56
N ILE A 301 -11.78 7.29 6.86
CA ILE A 301 -12.62 7.93 7.88
C ILE A 301 -11.96 7.93 9.28
N ASN A 302 -11.02 7.00 9.52
CA ASN A 302 -10.30 6.93 10.78
C ASN A 302 -9.50 8.19 11.11
N TYR A 303 -9.03 8.92 10.11
CA TYR A 303 -8.38 10.23 10.34
C TYR A 303 -9.36 11.26 10.89
N SER A 304 -10.61 11.26 10.42
CA SER A 304 -11.67 12.10 10.98
C SER A 304 -12.03 11.70 12.41
N PHE A 305 -12.06 10.42 12.72
CA PHE A 305 -12.39 9.92 14.05
C PHE A 305 -11.39 10.36 15.13
N LEU A 306 -10.12 10.61 14.79
CA LEU A 306 -9.17 11.19 15.75
C LEU A 306 -9.62 12.55 16.29
N PHE A 307 -10.36 13.32 15.52
CA PHE A 307 -10.88 14.63 15.91
C PHE A 307 -12.33 14.54 16.39
N LEU A 308 -13.14 13.75 15.74
CA LEU A 308 -14.59 13.67 15.98
C LEU A 308 -14.93 12.97 17.28
N VAL A 309 -14.23 11.87 17.63
CA VAL A 309 -14.50 11.12 18.87
C VAL A 309 -14.29 11.95 20.13
N PRO A 310 -13.20 12.72 20.28
CA PRO A 310 -13.05 13.64 21.41
C PRO A 310 -14.16 14.68 21.52
N LEU A 311 -14.59 15.24 20.38
CA LEU A 311 -15.72 16.18 20.35
C LEU A 311 -17.02 15.53 20.79
N ALA A 312 -17.33 14.35 20.23
CA ALA A 312 -18.53 13.60 20.54
C ALA A 312 -18.61 13.25 22.04
N MET A 313 -17.50 12.80 22.62
CA MET A 313 -17.45 12.47 24.05
C MET A 313 -17.52 13.71 24.94
N GLN A 314 -16.96 14.84 24.50
CA GLN A 314 -17.18 16.12 25.21
C GLN A 314 -18.65 16.51 25.21
N GLY A 315 -19.33 16.40 24.04
CA GLY A 315 -20.76 16.70 23.93
C GLY A 315 -21.64 15.78 24.78
N LEU A 316 -21.40 14.46 24.68
CA LEU A 316 -22.13 13.46 25.43
C LEU A 316 -22.01 13.69 26.97
N LEU A 317 -20.77 13.83 27.44
CA LEU A 317 -20.54 14.02 28.89
C LEU A 317 -21.01 15.39 29.38
N PHE A 318 -21.02 16.43 28.56
CA PHE A 318 -21.65 17.70 28.86
C PHE A 318 -23.16 17.53 29.02
N LEU A 319 -23.83 16.84 28.11
CA LEU A 319 -25.28 16.58 28.21
C LEU A 319 -25.62 15.82 29.49
N LEU A 320 -24.89 14.72 29.75
CA LEU A 320 -25.12 13.89 30.94
C LEU A 320 -24.88 14.66 32.26
N ARG A 321 -23.97 15.63 32.31
CA ARG A 321 -23.78 16.47 33.48
C ARG A 321 -24.99 17.38 33.78
N ARG A 322 -25.73 17.78 32.75
CA ARG A 322 -26.92 18.64 32.91
C ARG A 322 -28.12 17.90 33.47
N THR A 323 -28.14 16.55 33.43
CA THR A 323 -29.26 15.73 33.94
C THR A 323 -29.23 15.47 35.46
N GLY A 324 -28.20 15.95 36.18
CA GLY A 324 -28.09 15.86 37.63
C GLY A 324 -26.87 15.09 38.15
N SER A 325 -26.36 15.47 39.34
CA SER A 325 -25.02 15.04 39.79
C SER A 325 -24.87 13.56 40.14
N LEU A 326 -25.90 12.89 40.65
CA LEU A 326 -25.82 11.47 41.02
C LEU A 326 -25.94 10.57 39.77
N SER A 327 -26.84 10.91 38.87
CA SER A 327 -27.05 10.20 37.59
C SER A 327 -25.80 10.24 36.70
N TYR A 328 -25.04 11.35 36.67
CA TYR A 328 -23.85 11.48 35.84
C TYR A 328 -22.74 10.51 36.24
N LYS A 329 -22.47 10.32 37.54
CA LYS A 329 -21.38 9.46 38.04
C LYS A 329 -21.60 7.98 37.74
N LEU A 330 -22.86 7.54 37.71
CA LEU A 330 -23.25 6.16 37.43
C LEU A 330 -23.63 5.95 35.95
N ALA A 331 -24.48 6.83 35.42
CA ALA A 331 -24.98 6.70 34.04
C ALA A 331 -23.92 7.04 32.98
N GLY A 332 -22.99 7.97 33.26
CA GLY A 332 -21.97 8.35 32.30
C GLY A 332 -21.11 7.18 31.79
N PRO A 333 -20.44 6.43 32.70
CA PRO A 333 -19.69 5.23 32.28
C PRO A 333 -20.56 4.18 31.58
N VAL A 334 -21.78 3.95 32.05
CA VAL A 334 -22.71 2.96 31.45
C VAL A 334 -23.07 3.37 30.03
N VAL A 335 -23.53 4.60 29.82
CA VAL A 335 -23.91 5.10 28.49
C VAL A 335 -22.72 5.06 27.51
N VAL A 336 -21.55 5.49 27.95
CA VAL A 336 -20.33 5.42 27.08
C VAL A 336 -19.96 3.99 26.78
N THR A 337 -20.08 3.07 27.74
CA THR A 337 -19.80 1.64 27.51
C THR A 337 -20.82 1.02 26.54
N CYS A 338 -22.11 1.30 26.72
CA CYS A 338 -23.17 0.83 25.83
C CYS A 338 -22.94 1.35 24.39
N LEU A 339 -22.58 2.63 24.26
CA LEU A 339 -22.26 3.23 22.97
C LEU A 339 -21.04 2.53 22.31
N ALA A 340 -19.97 2.34 23.07
CA ALA A 340 -18.77 1.66 22.59
C ALA A 340 -19.07 0.21 22.17
N VAL A 341 -19.77 -0.55 23.02
CA VAL A 341 -20.17 -1.94 22.70
C VAL A 341 -21.09 -1.98 21.48
N GLY A 342 -22.03 -1.02 21.36
CA GLY A 342 -22.89 -0.90 20.17
C GLY A 342 -22.07 -0.68 18.89
N PHE A 343 -21.10 0.23 18.90
CA PHE A 343 -20.19 0.40 17.77
C PHE A 343 -19.37 -0.87 17.47
N GLY A 344 -18.92 -1.56 18.52
CA GLY A 344 -18.17 -2.81 18.37
C GLY A 344 -19.02 -3.94 17.81
N TRP A 345 -20.28 -4.05 18.24
CA TRP A 345 -21.21 -5.09 17.75
C TRP A 345 -21.49 -4.93 16.26
N VAL A 346 -21.94 -3.75 15.86
CA VAL A 346 -22.25 -3.48 14.44
C VAL A 346 -20.98 -3.46 13.58
N GLY A 347 -19.88 -2.92 14.12
CA GLY A 347 -18.59 -2.97 13.45
C GLY A 347 -18.09 -4.39 13.24
N ASN A 348 -18.29 -5.29 14.22
CA ASN A 348 -17.87 -6.69 14.07
C ASN A 348 -18.68 -7.45 13.02
N ALA A 349 -19.98 -7.22 12.94
CA ALA A 349 -20.81 -7.80 11.86
C ALA A 349 -20.30 -7.35 10.48
N TRP A 350 -20.08 -6.05 10.33
CA TRP A 350 -19.55 -5.49 9.07
C TRP A 350 -18.11 -5.96 8.75
N HIS A 351 -17.29 -6.24 9.78
CA HIS A 351 -15.94 -6.79 9.59
C HIS A 351 -15.95 -8.22 9.05
N ILE A 352 -16.85 -9.06 9.53
CA ILE A 352 -16.97 -10.42 9.04
C ILE A 352 -17.23 -10.38 7.53
N ASP A 353 -18.16 -9.52 7.07
CA ASP A 353 -18.44 -9.38 5.65
C ASP A 353 -17.22 -8.91 4.83
N GLN A 354 -16.38 -8.03 5.39
CA GLN A 354 -15.17 -7.57 4.71
C GLN A 354 -14.06 -8.63 4.63
N PHE A 355 -13.97 -9.55 5.59
CA PHE A 355 -12.99 -10.63 5.54
C PHE A 355 -13.45 -11.81 4.68
N VAL A 356 -14.75 -12.02 4.54
CA VAL A 356 -15.35 -13.02 3.65
C VAL A 356 -15.35 -12.54 2.18
N PHE A 357 -15.08 -11.27 1.95
CA PHE A 357 -15.07 -10.67 0.62
C PHE A 357 -13.82 -11.01 -0.22
N TRP A 358 -12.75 -11.54 0.40
CA TRP A 358 -11.48 -11.81 -0.28
C TRP A 358 -11.24 -13.32 -0.38
N PRO A 359 -10.77 -13.85 -1.56
CA PRO A 359 -10.48 -15.27 -1.71
C PRO A 359 -9.39 -15.73 -0.74
N ASP A 360 -9.49 -16.97 -0.31
CA ASP A 360 -8.44 -17.61 0.47
C ASP A 360 -7.45 -18.33 -0.48
N THR A 361 -6.27 -17.77 -0.65
CA THR A 361 -5.22 -18.31 -1.52
C THR A 361 -4.37 -19.39 -0.87
N GLU A 362 -4.52 -19.68 0.45
CA GLU A 362 -3.72 -20.71 1.15
C GLU A 362 -3.84 -22.10 0.51
N PRO A 363 -5.02 -22.58 0.08
CA PRO A 363 -5.13 -23.89 -0.57
C PRO A 363 -4.33 -23.98 -1.87
N MET A 364 -4.28 -22.89 -2.65
CA MET A 364 -3.49 -22.79 -3.88
C MET A 364 -1.99 -22.79 -3.58
N ALA A 365 -1.57 -21.97 -2.63
CA ALA A 365 -0.18 -21.92 -2.18
C ALA A 365 0.30 -23.30 -1.67
N ALA A 366 -0.53 -23.98 -0.89
CA ALA A 366 -0.24 -25.34 -0.40
C ALA A 366 -0.12 -26.37 -1.54
N TYR A 367 -0.97 -26.29 -2.57
CA TYR A 367 -0.87 -27.18 -3.73
C TYR A 367 0.47 -27.02 -4.44
N PHE A 368 0.97 -25.80 -4.57
CA PHE A 368 2.21 -25.51 -5.27
C PHE A 368 3.47 -25.72 -4.44
N GLN A 369 3.34 -25.93 -3.14
CA GLN A 369 4.50 -26.16 -2.26
C GLN A 369 5.34 -27.34 -2.74
N GLY A 370 6.58 -27.08 -3.11
CA GLY A 370 7.52 -28.10 -3.65
C GLY A 370 7.23 -28.57 -5.09
N ARG A 371 6.21 -28.01 -5.77
CA ARG A 371 5.86 -28.38 -7.16
C ARG A 371 6.29 -27.35 -8.19
N LEU A 372 6.39 -26.07 -7.81
CA LEU A 372 6.83 -25.03 -8.74
C LEU A 372 8.30 -25.19 -9.09
N ALA A 373 8.58 -25.45 -10.35
CA ALA A 373 9.94 -25.36 -10.87
C ALA A 373 10.40 -23.88 -10.84
N PRO A 374 11.68 -23.61 -10.56
CA PRO A 374 12.19 -22.22 -10.57
C PRO A 374 12.05 -21.49 -11.90
N SER A 375 11.85 -22.23 -13.01
CA SER A 375 11.62 -21.69 -14.34
C SER A 375 10.14 -21.57 -14.72
N ALA A 376 9.21 -22.02 -13.86
CA ALA A 376 7.79 -22.04 -14.18
C ALA A 376 7.24 -20.63 -14.42
N ARG A 377 6.29 -20.52 -15.34
CA ARG A 377 5.49 -19.31 -15.56
C ARG A 377 4.06 -19.58 -15.17
N VAL A 378 3.48 -18.70 -14.40
CA VAL A 378 2.14 -18.85 -13.84
C VAL A 378 1.27 -17.66 -14.22
N LEU A 379 0.08 -17.93 -14.76
CA LEU A 379 -0.97 -16.94 -14.91
C LEU A 379 -1.93 -17.10 -13.72
N VAL A 380 -2.24 -16.01 -13.06
CA VAL A 380 -3.14 -15.96 -11.90
C VAL A 380 -4.21 -14.90 -12.12
N ASP A 381 -5.41 -15.11 -11.62
CA ASP A 381 -6.47 -14.10 -11.61
C ASP A 381 -6.49 -13.27 -10.31
N ASP A 382 -5.69 -13.65 -9.32
CA ASP A 382 -5.48 -12.88 -8.09
C ASP A 382 -4.00 -12.47 -7.91
N THR A 383 -3.78 -11.16 -7.74
CA THR A 383 -2.45 -10.59 -7.49
C THR A 383 -1.82 -11.07 -6.17
N VAL A 384 -2.62 -11.54 -5.21
CA VAL A 384 -2.14 -12.04 -3.91
C VAL A 384 -1.17 -13.21 -4.08
N LEU A 385 -1.41 -14.08 -5.07
CA LEU A 385 -0.55 -15.22 -5.35
C LEU A 385 0.91 -14.83 -5.70
N ARG A 386 1.16 -13.57 -6.07
CA ARG A 386 2.55 -13.07 -6.20
C ARG A 386 3.30 -13.10 -4.87
N TYR A 387 2.61 -12.85 -3.77
CA TYR A 387 3.20 -12.93 -2.43
C TYR A 387 3.50 -14.38 -2.05
N ASP A 388 2.58 -15.29 -2.35
CA ASP A 388 2.68 -16.70 -1.98
C ASP A 388 3.73 -17.46 -2.82
N PHE A 389 3.86 -17.12 -4.11
CA PHE A 389 4.77 -17.77 -5.04
C PHE A 389 6.19 -17.16 -5.06
N SER A 390 6.46 -16.13 -4.30
CA SER A 390 7.78 -15.49 -4.26
C SER A 390 8.42 -15.56 -2.86
N PRO A 391 9.53 -16.27 -2.64
CA PRO A 391 10.13 -17.24 -3.57
C PRO A 391 9.30 -18.53 -3.67
N PRO A 392 9.45 -19.43 -4.65
CA PRO A 392 10.64 -19.60 -5.50
C PRO A 392 10.64 -18.84 -6.83
N LEU A 393 9.49 -18.25 -7.25
CA LEU A 393 9.39 -17.58 -8.53
C LEU A 393 9.79 -16.11 -8.45
N HIS A 394 10.37 -15.61 -9.53
CA HIS A 394 10.58 -14.19 -9.76
C HIS A 394 9.26 -13.49 -10.15
N GLN A 395 9.13 -12.21 -9.87
CA GLN A 395 7.90 -11.45 -10.13
C GLN A 395 7.52 -11.41 -11.61
N TRP A 396 8.48 -11.46 -12.53
CA TRP A 396 8.22 -11.49 -13.97
C TRP A 396 7.67 -12.83 -14.48
N GLN A 397 7.78 -13.89 -13.68
CA GLN A 397 7.24 -15.22 -14.02
C GLN A 397 5.76 -15.35 -13.67
N ILE A 398 5.25 -14.45 -12.83
CA ILE A 398 3.87 -14.44 -12.38
C ILE A 398 3.14 -13.33 -13.14
N THR A 399 2.17 -13.72 -13.94
CA THR A 399 1.31 -12.79 -14.68
C THR A 399 -0.05 -12.73 -13.99
N ASP A 400 -0.53 -11.53 -13.72
CA ASP A 400 -1.84 -11.27 -13.13
C ASP A 400 -2.73 -10.44 -14.09
N PRO A 401 -3.99 -10.12 -13.76
CA PRO A 401 -4.91 -9.42 -14.67
C PRO A 401 -4.49 -8.00 -15.05
N PHE A 402 -3.39 -7.47 -14.48
CA PHE A 402 -3.00 -6.08 -14.70
C PHE A 402 -1.87 -5.94 -15.71
N TYR A 403 -2.07 -5.08 -16.72
CA TYR A 403 -1.03 -4.55 -17.62
C TYR A 403 -0.22 -5.59 -18.43
N PHE A 404 -0.75 -6.80 -18.61
CA PHE A 404 -0.09 -7.81 -19.43
C PHE A 404 -0.16 -7.46 -20.91
N ARG A 405 0.94 -7.72 -21.62
CA ARG A 405 1.08 -7.59 -23.07
C ARG A 405 1.72 -8.83 -23.62
N TYR A 406 1.20 -9.30 -24.73
CA TYR A 406 1.75 -10.44 -25.45
C TYR A 406 1.78 -10.16 -26.95
N GLY A 407 3.00 -10.11 -27.55
CA GLY A 407 3.18 -9.58 -28.89
C GLY A 407 2.67 -8.14 -29.01
N SER A 408 1.82 -7.89 -29.98
CA SER A 408 1.13 -6.60 -30.16
C SER A 408 -0.18 -6.49 -29.35
N ALA A 409 -0.68 -7.61 -28.79
CA ALA A 409 -1.95 -7.65 -28.08
C ALA A 409 -1.84 -7.07 -26.65
N THR A 410 -2.92 -6.46 -26.19
CA THR A 410 -3.07 -5.91 -24.84
C THR A 410 -4.41 -6.34 -24.25
N GLY A 411 -4.56 -6.25 -22.92
CA GLY A 411 -5.80 -6.62 -22.23
C GLY A 411 -6.20 -8.08 -22.49
N ALA A 412 -7.48 -8.36 -22.57
CA ALA A 412 -8.04 -9.70 -22.72
C ALA A 412 -7.45 -10.51 -23.90
N ALA A 413 -7.19 -9.85 -25.02
CA ALA A 413 -6.61 -10.48 -26.21
C ALA A 413 -5.17 -10.98 -25.96
N ALA A 414 -4.39 -10.29 -25.13
CA ALA A 414 -3.03 -10.71 -24.79
C ALA A 414 -3.03 -12.02 -23.98
N TYR A 415 -3.92 -12.15 -23.01
CA TYR A 415 -4.06 -13.38 -22.22
C TYR A 415 -4.52 -14.55 -23.09
N SER A 416 -5.53 -14.33 -23.93
CA SER A 416 -6.05 -15.34 -24.85
C SER A 416 -4.95 -15.86 -25.78
N ALA A 417 -4.17 -14.99 -26.39
CA ALA A 417 -3.06 -15.36 -27.25
C ALA A 417 -1.97 -16.13 -26.50
N ALA A 418 -1.55 -15.63 -25.33
CA ALA A 418 -0.51 -16.26 -24.52
C ALA A 418 -0.91 -17.66 -24.04
N VAL A 419 -2.17 -17.85 -23.64
CA VAL A 419 -2.71 -19.16 -23.24
C VAL A 419 -2.79 -20.10 -24.45
N SER A 420 -3.24 -19.62 -25.62
CA SER A 420 -3.26 -20.38 -26.85
C SER A 420 -1.88 -20.90 -27.26
N ASP A 421 -0.84 -20.07 -27.05
CA ASP A 421 0.54 -20.43 -27.37
C ASP A 421 1.20 -21.30 -26.28
N GLY A 422 0.51 -21.52 -25.14
CA GLY A 422 1.04 -22.31 -24.03
C GLY A 422 2.20 -21.63 -23.30
N LEU A 423 2.17 -20.30 -23.19
CA LEU A 423 3.21 -19.50 -22.53
C LEU A 423 3.39 -19.88 -21.06
N PHE A 424 2.29 -20.19 -20.38
CA PHE A 424 2.26 -20.48 -18.96
C PHE A 424 2.35 -21.98 -18.71
N ASP A 425 3.07 -22.38 -17.67
CA ASP A 425 3.09 -23.77 -17.22
C ASP A 425 1.85 -24.10 -16.40
N TYR A 426 1.34 -23.09 -15.67
CA TYR A 426 0.11 -23.18 -14.87
C TYR A 426 -0.78 -21.95 -15.09
N VAL A 427 -2.09 -22.20 -15.04
CA VAL A 427 -3.11 -21.15 -14.97
C VAL A 427 -3.92 -21.42 -13.70
N VAL A 428 -4.06 -20.43 -12.84
CA VAL A 428 -4.74 -20.50 -11.55
C VAL A 428 -5.87 -19.50 -11.54
N LEU A 429 -7.08 -19.99 -11.37
CA LEU A 429 -8.30 -19.19 -11.30
C LEU A 429 -8.98 -19.43 -9.96
N ASP A 430 -9.29 -18.38 -9.23
CA ASP A 430 -10.03 -18.44 -7.96
C ASP A 430 -11.35 -17.64 -8.00
N GLY A 431 -11.71 -17.20 -9.21
CA GLY A 431 -12.89 -16.37 -9.42
C GLY A 431 -12.64 -14.89 -9.25
N GLY A 432 -11.39 -14.49 -9.25
CA GLY A 432 -10.76 -13.18 -9.19
C GLY A 432 -11.62 -11.95 -8.91
N ILE A 433 -11.14 -11.08 -8.04
CA ILE A 433 -11.87 -9.88 -7.67
C ILE A 433 -11.62 -8.76 -8.69
N GLY A 434 -12.70 -8.30 -9.30
CA GLY A 434 -12.71 -7.15 -10.20
C GLY A 434 -12.94 -7.50 -11.67
N ASP A 435 -13.26 -6.46 -12.43
CA ASP A 435 -13.63 -6.61 -13.84
C ASP A 435 -12.46 -7.10 -14.70
N ASP A 436 -11.21 -6.73 -14.37
CA ASP A 436 -10.03 -7.13 -15.14
C ASP A 436 -9.77 -8.65 -15.01
N ALA A 437 -9.91 -9.21 -13.80
CA ALA A 437 -9.76 -10.64 -13.56
C ALA A 437 -10.84 -11.44 -14.30
N LYS A 438 -12.09 -10.99 -14.22
CA LYS A 438 -13.21 -11.62 -14.93
C LYS A 438 -13.03 -11.55 -16.45
N GLN A 439 -12.66 -10.40 -17.00
CA GLN A 439 -12.40 -10.25 -18.44
C GLN A 439 -11.25 -11.16 -18.91
N MET A 440 -10.21 -11.31 -18.09
CA MET A 440 -9.12 -12.23 -18.36
C MET A 440 -9.62 -13.68 -18.39
N ALA A 441 -10.33 -14.11 -17.34
CA ALA A 441 -10.84 -15.47 -17.21
C ALA A 441 -11.79 -15.82 -18.36
N ASP A 442 -12.73 -14.94 -18.70
CA ASP A 442 -13.66 -15.10 -19.83
C ASP A 442 -12.91 -15.22 -21.17
N ALA A 443 -11.84 -14.44 -21.37
CA ALA A 443 -11.06 -14.46 -22.60
C ALA A 443 -10.22 -15.72 -22.79
N ILE A 444 -9.73 -16.34 -21.71
CA ILE A 444 -8.88 -17.54 -21.78
C ILE A 444 -9.68 -18.85 -21.75
N ALA A 445 -10.91 -18.83 -21.23
CA ALA A 445 -11.73 -20.03 -21.05
C ALA A 445 -11.81 -20.95 -22.30
N PRO A 446 -12.00 -20.45 -23.54
CA PRO A 446 -12.04 -21.30 -24.74
C PRO A 446 -10.72 -22.02 -25.03
N GLN A 447 -9.58 -21.45 -24.64
CA GLN A 447 -8.24 -21.96 -24.92
C GLN A 447 -7.75 -22.92 -23.84
N LEU A 448 -8.27 -22.81 -22.61
CA LEU A 448 -7.84 -23.64 -21.48
C LEU A 448 -8.03 -25.14 -21.81
N SER A 449 -9.20 -25.54 -22.26
CA SER A 449 -9.50 -26.95 -22.56
C SER A 449 -8.65 -27.54 -23.71
N ALA A 450 -8.13 -26.70 -24.60
CA ALA A 450 -7.32 -27.14 -25.73
C ALA A 450 -5.83 -27.36 -25.38
N ARG A 451 -5.33 -26.64 -24.39
CA ARG A 451 -3.88 -26.59 -24.08
C ARG A 451 -3.54 -26.97 -22.65
N TYR A 452 -4.52 -27.00 -21.78
CA TYR A 452 -4.31 -27.23 -20.35
C TYR A 452 -5.23 -28.34 -19.85
N VAL A 453 -4.79 -29.06 -18.82
CA VAL A 453 -5.57 -30.06 -18.10
C VAL A 453 -5.93 -29.49 -16.72
N LEU A 454 -7.19 -29.51 -16.38
CA LEU A 454 -7.63 -29.19 -15.03
C LEU A 454 -7.10 -30.27 -14.06
N ARG A 455 -6.20 -29.87 -13.15
CA ARG A 455 -5.60 -30.77 -12.15
C ARG A 455 -6.33 -30.73 -10.83
N VAL A 456 -6.82 -29.58 -10.47
CA VAL A 456 -7.49 -29.33 -9.19
C VAL A 456 -8.71 -28.47 -9.43
N SER A 457 -9.82 -28.84 -8.82
CA SER A 457 -11.01 -28.02 -8.70
C SER A 457 -11.55 -28.20 -7.28
N MET A 458 -11.41 -27.16 -6.46
CA MET A 458 -11.85 -27.17 -5.06
C MET A 458 -12.72 -25.95 -4.76
N PRO A 459 -13.62 -26.02 -3.77
CA PRO A 459 -14.38 -24.83 -3.35
C PRO A 459 -13.44 -23.83 -2.67
N ASP A 460 -13.61 -22.55 -2.98
CA ASP A 460 -13.04 -21.48 -2.19
C ASP A 460 -13.75 -21.44 -0.82
N PRO A 461 -12.99 -21.49 0.29
CA PRO A 461 -13.58 -21.47 1.63
C PRO A 461 -14.35 -20.19 1.96
N THR A 462 -14.04 -19.07 1.31
CA THR A 462 -14.56 -17.74 1.64
C THR A 462 -15.68 -17.29 0.70
N LEU A 463 -15.49 -17.37 -0.61
CA LEU A 463 -16.42 -16.80 -1.59
C LEU A 463 -17.42 -17.80 -2.15
N GLY A 464 -17.26 -19.10 -1.85
CA GLY A 464 -18.09 -20.17 -2.43
C GLY A 464 -17.89 -20.37 -3.94
N GLN A 465 -16.88 -19.72 -4.52
CA GLN A 465 -16.43 -19.91 -5.89
C GLN A 465 -15.56 -21.16 -5.99
N ARG A 466 -15.09 -21.49 -7.16
CA ARG A 466 -14.19 -22.64 -7.33
C ARG A 466 -12.79 -22.15 -7.63
N ILE A 467 -11.84 -22.70 -6.90
CA ILE A 467 -10.43 -22.60 -7.22
C ILE A 467 -10.11 -23.66 -8.25
N GLU A 468 -9.56 -23.27 -9.38
CA GLU A 468 -9.20 -24.16 -10.48
C GLU A 468 -7.73 -23.98 -10.84
N ILE A 469 -7.00 -25.08 -10.88
CA ILE A 469 -5.59 -25.11 -11.26
C ILE A 469 -5.44 -25.94 -12.52
N TYR A 470 -5.02 -25.30 -13.57
CA TYR A 470 -4.75 -25.89 -14.86
C TYR A 470 -3.24 -26.00 -15.07
N GLU A 471 -2.80 -27.17 -15.55
CA GLU A 471 -1.41 -27.43 -15.93
C GLU A 471 -1.33 -27.59 -17.46
N ARG A 472 -0.32 -26.99 -18.06
CA ARG A 472 -0.12 -27.09 -19.49
C ARG A 472 0.06 -28.56 -19.90
N GLN A 473 -0.69 -29.00 -20.90
CA GLN A 473 -0.47 -30.29 -21.53
C GLN A 473 0.87 -30.23 -22.26
N ASN A 474 1.78 -31.14 -21.92
CA ASN A 474 2.92 -31.38 -22.79
C ASN A 474 2.37 -31.93 -24.10
N PRO A 475 2.51 -31.24 -25.24
CA PRO A 475 2.09 -31.84 -26.48
C PRO A 475 2.88 -33.14 -26.69
N PRO A 476 2.27 -34.24 -27.24
CA PRO A 476 3.06 -35.31 -27.79
C PRO A 476 4.04 -34.66 -28.75
N ALA A 477 5.28 -35.14 -28.79
CA ALA A 477 6.40 -34.55 -29.54
C ALA A 477 6.05 -34.35 -31.04
N ALA A 478 5.26 -33.37 -31.34
CA ALA A 478 5.07 -32.80 -32.66
C ALA A 478 6.17 -31.77 -32.83
N ALA A 479 6.70 -31.68 -34.03
CA ALA A 479 7.76 -30.78 -34.42
C ALA A 479 7.61 -29.41 -33.71
N PRO A 480 8.70 -28.87 -33.13
CA PRO A 480 8.60 -27.63 -32.38
C PRO A 480 7.92 -26.60 -33.28
N PRO A 481 6.83 -25.95 -32.79
CA PRO A 481 6.32 -24.79 -33.50
C PRO A 481 7.48 -23.84 -33.67
N VAL A 482 7.59 -23.24 -34.84
CA VAL A 482 8.57 -22.17 -35.10
C VAL A 482 8.45 -21.22 -33.89
N PRO A 483 9.48 -21.11 -33.06
CA PRO A 483 9.34 -20.33 -31.83
C PRO A 483 8.98 -18.92 -32.24
N PRO A 484 7.99 -18.29 -31.58
CA PRO A 484 7.70 -16.89 -31.82
C PRO A 484 9.00 -16.11 -31.69
N SER A 485 9.21 -15.11 -32.54
CA SER A 485 10.40 -14.26 -32.56
C SER A 485 10.96 -14.03 -31.16
N GLN A 486 12.09 -14.66 -30.86
CA GLN A 486 12.65 -14.66 -29.49
C GLN A 486 13.93 -13.85 -29.45
N VAL A 487 14.10 -13.13 -28.38
CA VAL A 487 15.37 -12.52 -28.00
C VAL A 487 15.84 -13.12 -26.69
N GLU A 488 17.08 -13.57 -26.65
CA GLU A 488 17.75 -14.07 -25.45
C GLU A 488 18.91 -13.14 -25.10
N LEU A 489 19.01 -12.71 -23.87
CA LEU A 489 20.15 -11.93 -23.39
C LEU A 489 21.23 -12.88 -22.89
N VAL A 490 22.35 -12.92 -23.59
CA VAL A 490 23.47 -13.83 -23.31
C VAL A 490 24.44 -13.21 -22.30
N ALA A 491 24.73 -11.91 -22.46
CA ALA A 491 25.60 -11.17 -21.56
C ALA A 491 25.16 -9.69 -21.46
N PRO A 492 25.28 -9.07 -20.30
CA PRO A 492 25.64 -9.71 -19.02
C PRO A 492 24.51 -10.60 -18.50
N ALA A 493 24.84 -11.74 -17.91
CA ALA A 493 23.86 -12.63 -17.28
C ALA A 493 23.30 -12.02 -16.00
N SER A 494 22.15 -12.53 -15.54
CA SER A 494 21.60 -12.13 -14.25
C SER A 494 22.58 -12.44 -13.10
N ASN A 495 22.70 -11.51 -12.16
CA ASN A 495 23.69 -11.54 -11.06
C ASN A 495 25.16 -11.46 -11.51
N ALA A 496 25.44 -11.07 -12.75
CA ALA A 496 26.81 -10.89 -13.22
C ALA A 496 27.48 -9.71 -12.53
N VAL A 497 28.75 -9.89 -12.19
CA VAL A 497 29.65 -8.80 -11.79
C VAL A 497 30.50 -8.43 -13.00
N VAL A 498 30.26 -7.25 -13.54
CA VAL A 498 30.98 -6.77 -14.72
C VAL A 498 32.11 -5.86 -14.26
N GLN A 499 33.33 -6.33 -14.40
CA GLN A 499 34.51 -5.50 -14.20
C GLN A 499 34.67 -4.54 -15.37
N THR A 500 34.67 -3.26 -15.08
CA THR A 500 34.92 -2.25 -16.10
C THR A 500 35.51 -1.00 -15.45
N ASP A 501 36.69 -0.63 -15.92
CA ASP A 501 37.36 0.65 -15.65
C ASP A 501 36.64 1.83 -16.32
N ARG A 502 35.71 1.53 -17.23
CA ARG A 502 34.79 2.48 -17.85
C ARG A 502 33.35 2.05 -17.57
N THR A 503 32.46 3.00 -17.59
CA THR A 503 31.03 2.76 -17.38
C THR A 503 30.39 1.86 -18.47
N ALA A 504 31.13 1.46 -19.48
CA ALA A 504 30.66 0.70 -20.64
C ALA A 504 31.00 -0.79 -20.54
N THR A 505 30.08 -1.65 -20.93
CA THR A 505 30.28 -3.10 -21.10
C THR A 505 29.66 -3.58 -22.42
N THR A 506 29.99 -4.79 -22.82
CA THR A 506 29.42 -5.39 -24.01
C THR A 506 28.15 -6.15 -23.68
N LEU A 507 27.07 -5.77 -24.31
CA LEU A 507 25.83 -6.54 -24.34
C LEU A 507 25.94 -7.57 -25.46
N GLN A 508 25.58 -8.81 -25.16
CA GLN A 508 25.40 -9.86 -26.14
C GLN A 508 23.98 -10.41 -26.04
N ALA A 509 23.26 -10.44 -27.14
CA ALA A 509 21.93 -11.02 -27.21
C ALA A 509 21.82 -11.91 -28.47
N ARG A 510 21.02 -12.95 -28.37
CA ARG A 510 20.69 -13.85 -29.46
C ARG A 510 19.25 -13.66 -29.86
N VAL A 511 18.99 -13.53 -31.14
CA VAL A 511 17.64 -13.49 -31.71
C VAL A 511 17.38 -14.74 -32.53
N ARG A 512 16.12 -15.20 -32.51
CA ARG A 512 15.66 -16.36 -33.29
C ARG A 512 14.29 -16.08 -33.87
N GLY A 513 14.07 -16.58 -35.09
CA GLY A 513 12.77 -16.54 -35.76
C GLY A 513 12.24 -15.12 -35.98
N ILE A 514 13.12 -14.14 -36.22
CA ILE A 514 12.71 -12.76 -36.46
C ILE A 514 12.44 -12.52 -37.94
N ASP A 515 11.46 -11.65 -38.19
CA ASP A 515 11.10 -11.28 -39.58
C ASP A 515 12.04 -10.20 -40.13
N PRO A 516 12.20 -10.16 -41.48
CA PRO A 516 12.95 -9.10 -42.12
C PRO A 516 12.39 -7.71 -41.78
N GLY A 517 13.23 -6.87 -41.20
CA GLY A 517 12.83 -5.52 -40.78
C GLY A 517 12.57 -5.35 -39.31
N ASP A 518 12.41 -6.42 -38.53
CA ASP A 518 12.38 -6.37 -37.09
C ASP A 518 13.65 -5.72 -36.52
N TYR A 519 13.54 -5.11 -35.37
CA TYR A 519 14.68 -4.46 -34.78
C TYR A 519 14.71 -4.63 -33.25
N VAL A 520 15.91 -4.58 -32.73
CA VAL A 520 16.19 -4.73 -31.30
C VAL A 520 16.61 -3.40 -30.69
N LEU A 521 16.13 -3.12 -29.48
CA LEU A 521 16.58 -2.01 -28.64
C LEU A 521 17.12 -2.54 -27.32
N ALA A 522 18.25 -2.01 -26.88
CA ALA A 522 18.77 -2.28 -25.55
C ALA A 522 18.55 -1.09 -24.62
N ASP A 523 18.12 -1.36 -23.42
CA ASP A 523 17.91 -0.38 -22.36
C ASP A 523 18.62 -0.86 -21.07
N VAL A 524 19.11 0.08 -20.29
CA VAL A 524 19.64 -0.16 -18.94
C VAL A 524 18.82 0.65 -17.95
N PHE A 525 18.36 -0.01 -16.91
CA PHE A 525 17.69 0.63 -15.78
C PHE A 525 18.71 0.92 -14.68
N THR A 526 18.75 2.18 -14.29
CA THR A 526 19.45 2.63 -13.10
C THR A 526 18.42 3.23 -12.13
N ASN A 527 18.10 4.51 -12.23
CA ASN A 527 16.97 5.18 -11.58
C ASN A 527 15.77 5.36 -12.52
N ARG A 528 15.99 5.14 -13.81
CA ARG A 528 15.01 5.10 -14.91
C ARG A 528 15.62 4.28 -16.07
N TRP A 529 14.79 3.96 -17.06
CA TRP A 529 15.27 3.31 -18.27
C TRP A 529 16.01 4.30 -19.16
N TYR A 530 17.24 3.93 -19.51
CA TYR A 530 18.06 4.65 -20.48
C TYR A 530 18.24 3.77 -21.72
N ARG A 531 17.82 4.28 -22.87
CA ARG A 531 18.08 3.61 -24.14
C ARG A 531 19.57 3.66 -24.44
N GLN A 532 20.16 2.51 -24.71
CA GLN A 532 21.60 2.34 -24.95
C GLN A 532 21.97 2.23 -26.41
N THR A 533 21.03 1.73 -27.25
CA THR A 533 21.30 1.50 -28.69
C THR A 533 20.27 2.21 -29.56
N GLY A 534 20.66 2.49 -30.80
CA GLY A 534 19.71 2.75 -31.89
C GLY A 534 18.94 1.48 -32.26
N LYS A 535 18.10 1.56 -33.28
CA LYS A 535 17.41 0.40 -33.86
C LYS A 535 18.45 -0.53 -34.45
N PHE A 536 18.72 -1.65 -33.80
CA PHE A 536 19.63 -2.68 -34.33
C PHE A 536 18.82 -3.70 -35.12
N ARG A 537 19.15 -3.86 -36.40
CA ARG A 537 18.47 -4.81 -37.28
C ARG A 537 19.40 -5.98 -37.52
N PRO A 538 19.04 -7.18 -37.09
CA PRO A 538 19.81 -8.39 -37.45
C PRO A 538 19.80 -8.62 -38.94
N GLY A 539 20.91 -9.09 -39.45
CA GLY A 539 21.05 -9.39 -40.88
C GLY A 539 20.46 -10.74 -41.33
N ALA A 540 20.00 -11.55 -40.38
CA ALA A 540 19.44 -12.89 -40.60
C ALA A 540 18.32 -13.15 -39.57
N PRO A 541 17.39 -14.10 -39.87
CA PRO A 541 16.32 -14.50 -38.96
C PRO A 541 16.81 -15.01 -37.60
N ASP A 542 17.98 -15.64 -37.59
CA ASP A 542 18.69 -16.07 -36.39
C ASP A 542 20.06 -15.43 -36.37
N GLY A 543 20.47 -14.88 -35.25
CA GLY A 543 21.78 -14.23 -35.14
C GLY A 543 22.13 -13.73 -33.76
N ASP A 544 23.41 -13.47 -33.57
CA ASP A 544 23.94 -12.88 -32.36
C ASP A 544 24.09 -11.36 -32.53
N LEU A 545 23.70 -10.61 -31.52
CA LEU A 545 23.83 -9.16 -31.44
C LEU A 545 24.90 -8.83 -30.42
N SER A 546 25.75 -7.86 -30.76
CA SER A 546 26.72 -7.31 -29.84
C SER A 546 26.63 -5.79 -29.86
N ALA A 547 26.50 -5.16 -28.69
CA ALA A 547 26.43 -3.72 -28.56
C ALA A 547 27.13 -3.25 -27.30
N THR A 548 27.69 -2.06 -27.34
CA THR A 548 28.19 -1.41 -26.11
C THR A 548 27.03 -0.78 -25.37
N ILE A 549 26.91 -1.09 -24.06
CA ILE A 549 25.96 -0.47 -23.14
C ILE A 549 26.68 0.17 -21.97
N TYR A 550 26.04 1.14 -21.33
CA TYR A 550 26.62 1.88 -20.22
C TYR A 550 25.88 1.56 -18.93
N LEU A 551 26.62 1.04 -17.92
CA LEU A 551 26.13 0.72 -16.58
C LEU A 551 26.36 1.90 -15.62
N ALA A 552 26.06 3.14 -16.04
CA ALA A 552 26.15 4.31 -15.20
C ALA A 552 24.99 5.26 -15.46
N GLY A 553 24.47 5.85 -14.41
CA GLY A 553 23.47 6.92 -14.49
C GLY A 553 24.13 8.28 -14.21
N GLU A 554 23.59 9.35 -14.80
CA GLU A 554 24.01 10.70 -14.44
C GLU A 554 23.76 10.97 -12.96
N GLY A 555 24.84 11.13 -12.19
CA GLY A 555 24.81 11.73 -10.86
C GLY A 555 24.63 10.82 -9.66
N ARG A 556 24.46 9.49 -9.80
CA ARG A 556 24.51 8.54 -8.67
C ARG A 556 24.95 7.16 -9.14
N GLU A 557 25.97 6.62 -8.50
CA GLU A 557 26.41 5.26 -8.70
C GLU A 557 25.38 4.29 -8.10
N GLN A 558 24.62 3.61 -8.96
CA GLN A 558 23.85 2.45 -8.53
C GLN A 558 24.72 1.21 -8.63
N CYS A 559 24.63 0.35 -7.63
CA CYS A 559 25.44 -0.87 -7.58
C CYS A 559 24.90 -1.95 -8.52
N TYR A 560 23.60 -1.95 -8.77
CA TYR A 560 22.92 -2.96 -9.55
C TYR A 560 22.09 -2.34 -10.64
N HIS A 561 22.15 -2.94 -11.80
CA HIS A 561 21.45 -2.51 -13.00
C HIS A 561 20.56 -3.64 -13.52
N ILE A 562 19.48 -3.27 -14.19
CA ILE A 562 18.70 -4.21 -15.01
C ILE A 562 19.05 -3.90 -16.44
N VAL A 563 19.50 -4.90 -17.18
CA VAL A 563 19.76 -4.82 -18.60
C VAL A 563 18.61 -5.48 -19.34
N ARG A 564 18.02 -4.79 -20.30
CA ARG A 564 16.90 -5.29 -21.08
C ARG A 564 17.16 -5.15 -22.58
N VAL A 565 16.80 -6.19 -23.29
CA VAL A 565 16.76 -6.20 -24.75
C VAL A 565 15.33 -6.41 -25.19
N ARG A 566 14.83 -5.56 -26.08
CA ARG A 566 13.45 -5.60 -26.59
C ARG A 566 13.45 -5.76 -28.09
N LEU A 567 12.63 -6.68 -28.58
CA LEU A 567 12.40 -6.93 -30.00
C LEU A 567 11.10 -6.24 -30.42
N PHE A 568 11.14 -5.62 -31.60
CA PHE A 568 10.00 -4.90 -32.20
C PHE A 568 9.86 -5.28 -33.67
N ASP A 569 8.63 -5.26 -34.15
CA ASP A 569 8.34 -5.33 -35.58
C ASP A 569 8.74 -4.03 -36.33
N PRO A 570 8.71 -4.01 -37.68
CA PRO A 570 9.04 -2.81 -38.45
C PRO A 570 8.15 -1.60 -38.13
N SER A 571 6.91 -1.84 -37.74
CA SER A 571 5.92 -0.80 -37.37
C SER A 571 6.10 -0.25 -35.95
N GLY A 572 6.96 -0.89 -35.14
CA GLY A 572 7.29 -0.48 -33.80
C GLY A 572 6.46 -1.17 -32.72
N HIS A 573 5.72 -2.22 -33.06
CA HIS A 573 5.04 -3.03 -32.05
C HIS A 573 6.03 -3.93 -31.33
N PHE A 574 5.85 -4.04 -30.04
CA PHE A 574 6.67 -4.88 -29.18
C PHE A 574 6.37 -6.37 -29.42
N LEU A 575 7.39 -7.16 -29.68
CA LEU A 575 7.28 -8.61 -29.92
C LEU A 575 7.75 -9.44 -28.73
N ASN A 576 8.94 -9.14 -28.19
CA ASN A 576 9.56 -9.92 -27.12
C ASN A 576 10.59 -9.09 -26.33
N ALA A 577 10.98 -9.57 -25.15
CA ALA A 577 12.08 -9.01 -24.38
C ALA A 577 12.82 -10.08 -23.58
N ALA A 578 14.12 -9.87 -23.42
CA ALA A 578 14.96 -10.60 -22.46
C ALA A 578 15.58 -9.62 -21.47
N MET A 579 15.75 -10.04 -20.23
CA MET A 579 16.30 -9.21 -19.17
C MET A 579 17.36 -9.94 -18.36
N SER A 580 18.35 -9.20 -17.92
CA SER A 580 19.29 -9.62 -16.88
C SER A 580 19.16 -8.69 -15.69
N PHE A 581 19.00 -9.28 -14.53
CA PHE A 581 18.78 -8.58 -13.26
C PHE A 581 20.07 -8.55 -12.45
N ASN A 582 20.18 -7.56 -11.55
CA ASN A 582 21.31 -7.43 -10.61
C ASN A 582 22.67 -7.44 -11.29
N VAL A 583 22.79 -6.85 -12.44
CA VAL A 583 24.10 -6.69 -13.09
C VAL A 583 24.87 -5.65 -12.27
N ALA A 584 25.87 -6.10 -11.52
CA ALA A 584 26.72 -5.24 -10.72
C ALA A 584 27.89 -4.73 -11.54
N ARG A 585 28.19 -3.44 -11.38
CA ARG A 585 29.44 -2.86 -11.85
C ARG A 585 30.49 -3.00 -10.75
N ALA A 586 31.64 -3.57 -11.04
CA ALA A 586 32.80 -3.59 -10.15
C ALA A 586 33.87 -2.60 -10.63
N ASN A 587 34.61 -2.03 -9.69
CA ASN A 587 35.81 -1.26 -9.93
C ASN A 587 36.92 -2.15 -10.50
N ALA A 588 38.02 -1.55 -10.97
CA ALA A 588 39.17 -2.28 -11.50
C ALA A 588 39.82 -3.26 -10.49
N ASP A 589 39.66 -3.00 -9.20
CA ASP A 589 40.11 -3.87 -8.11
C ASP A 589 39.11 -4.99 -7.75
N GLY A 590 38.00 -5.11 -8.49
CA GLY A 590 36.95 -6.09 -8.23
C GLY A 590 35.97 -5.72 -7.11
N SER A 591 36.15 -4.59 -6.43
CA SER A 591 35.22 -4.12 -5.41
C SER A 591 33.95 -3.57 -6.07
N ILE A 592 32.78 -3.89 -5.49
CA ILE A 592 31.52 -3.26 -5.90
C ILE A 592 31.42 -1.92 -5.18
N PRO A 593 31.19 -0.78 -5.87
CA PRO A 593 31.04 0.52 -5.26
C PRO A 593 30.01 0.47 -4.12
N ALA A 594 30.29 1.16 -3.03
CA ALA A 594 29.34 1.23 -1.91
C ALA A 594 28.01 1.83 -2.42
N CYS A 595 26.94 1.08 -2.28
CA CYS A 595 25.61 1.50 -2.66
C CYS A 595 25.16 2.68 -1.77
N ARG A 596 25.01 3.87 -2.30
CA ARG A 596 24.50 5.06 -1.62
C ARG A 596 23.04 5.33 -1.99
#